data_4d9bc939e90e4a44815b98f7328c7b48
#
_entry.id   4d9bc939e90e4a44815b98f7328c7b48
#
_cell.length_a   1.000
_cell.length_b   1.000
_cell.length_c   1.000
_cell.angle_alpha   90.00
_cell.angle_beta   90.00
_cell.angle_gamma   90.00
#
_symmetry.space_group_name_H-M   'P 1'
#
loop_
_entity.id
_entity.type
_entity.pdbx_description
1 polymer ?
#
loop_
_entity_poly.entity_id
_entity_poly.type
_entity_poly.pdbx_seq_one_letter_code
_entity_poly.pdbx_strand_id
1 'polypeptide(L)'
;MGTASDTASATTAVTDASFETDVLKAAEPVLVDFWAEWCGPCKAIGPALEDLAKDMAGKITVAKVNIDQNPATPQRYGVRGIPTLLLFKGGQVAATKIGALQKSALYSWVESVL
;
A
#
# COMPACT_ATOMS: atom_id res chain seq x y z
N MET A 1 11.14 25.50 -2.44
CA MET A 1 11.05 24.95 -2.43
C MET A 1 10.97 24.16 -2.89
N GLY A 2 11.10 23.99 -3.16
CA GLY A 2 11.09 23.28 -3.72
C GLY A 2 10.77 22.30 -3.58
N THR A 3 10.84 22.23 -3.23
CA THR A 3 10.69 21.42 -3.06
C THR A 3 9.90 20.56 -2.76
N ALA A 4 8.95 21.01 -2.44
CA ALA A 4 7.96 20.06 -2.04
C ALA A 4 7.77 18.93 -3.02
N SER A 5 7.87 19.24 -4.27
CA SER A 5 7.78 18.21 -5.30
C SER A 5 8.89 17.18 -5.16
N ASP A 6 10.04 17.59 -4.65
CA ASP A 6 11.16 16.67 -4.48
C ASP A 6 10.87 15.65 -3.42
N THR A 7 10.05 16.02 -2.44
CA THR A 7 9.71 15.14 -1.33
C THR A 7 8.36 14.47 -1.51
N ALA A 8 7.66 14.79 -2.59
CA ALA A 8 6.36 14.20 -2.83
C ALA A 8 6.50 12.70 -3.08
N SER A 9 5.74 11.93 -2.31
CA SER A 9 5.70 10.49 -2.48
C SER A 9 4.69 10.13 -3.56
N ALA A 10 5.00 9.11 -4.35
CA ALA A 10 4.05 8.56 -5.30
C ALA A 10 3.01 7.68 -4.59
N THR A 11 3.30 7.25 -3.36
CA THR A 11 2.33 6.51 -2.55
C THR A 11 1.45 7.49 -1.79
N THR A 12 0.27 7.05 -1.40
CA THR A 12 -0.71 7.87 -0.69
C THR A 12 -0.87 7.38 0.73
N ALA A 13 -0.74 8.28 1.70
CA ALA A 13 -1.02 7.94 3.09
C ALA A 13 -2.54 7.88 3.28
N VAL A 14 -3.03 6.78 3.84
CA VAL A 14 -4.45 6.54 4.05
C VAL A 14 -4.68 6.29 5.54
N THR A 15 -5.77 6.84 6.05
CA THR A 15 -6.14 6.71 7.47
C THR A 15 -7.38 5.86 7.63
N ASP A 16 -7.69 5.50 8.88
CA ASP A 16 -8.95 4.82 9.17
C ASP A 16 -10.13 5.65 8.67
N ALA A 17 -10.06 6.97 8.82
CA ALA A 17 -11.15 7.87 8.40
C ALA A 17 -11.26 7.99 6.88
N SER A 18 -10.16 7.90 6.15
CA SER A 18 -10.18 8.08 4.70
C SER A 18 -10.23 6.77 3.92
N PHE A 19 -10.17 5.64 4.60
CA PHE A 19 -10.02 4.34 3.93
C PHE A 19 -11.17 4.04 2.97
N GLU A 20 -12.39 4.31 3.39
CA GLU A 20 -13.55 4.03 2.54
C GLU A 20 -13.48 4.82 1.24
N THR A 21 -13.22 6.12 1.34
CA THR A 21 -13.16 7.00 0.17
C THR A 21 -11.96 6.69 -0.70
N ASP A 22 -10.79 6.52 -0.08
CA ASP A 22 -9.54 6.42 -0.83
C ASP A 22 -9.29 5.03 -1.39
N VAL A 23 -9.83 4.00 -0.76
CA VAL A 23 -9.57 2.61 -1.15
C VAL A 23 -10.83 1.93 -1.63
N LEU A 24 -11.88 1.91 -0.81
CA LEU A 24 -13.06 1.10 -1.15
C LEU A 24 -13.85 1.68 -2.31
N LYS A 25 -13.85 2.99 -2.48
CA LYS A 25 -14.58 3.67 -3.56
C LYS A 25 -13.69 4.04 -4.74
N ALA A 26 -12.42 3.61 -4.71
CA ALA A 26 -11.50 3.94 -5.80
C ALA A 26 -11.93 3.27 -7.10
N ALA A 27 -11.77 3.99 -8.20
CA ALA A 27 -12.11 3.48 -9.52
C ALA A 27 -11.09 2.46 -10.02
N GLU A 28 -9.84 2.62 -9.60
CA GLU A 28 -8.74 1.73 -10.00
C GLU A 28 -8.35 0.82 -8.84
N PRO A 29 -7.65 -0.29 -9.12
CA PRO A 29 -7.14 -1.14 -8.05
C PRO A 29 -6.24 -0.37 -7.11
N VAL A 30 -6.28 -0.70 -5.82
CA VAL A 30 -5.46 -0.06 -4.80
C VAL A 30 -4.67 -1.13 -4.06
N LEU A 31 -3.35 -0.99 -4.09
CA LEU A 31 -2.46 -1.84 -3.30
C LEU A 31 -2.24 -1.15 -1.96
N VAL A 32 -2.68 -1.79 -0.87
CA VAL A 32 -2.57 -1.22 0.47
C VAL A 32 -1.44 -1.90 1.22
N ASP A 33 -0.49 -1.08 1.70
CA ASP A 33 0.66 -1.52 2.50
C ASP A 33 0.40 -1.16 3.96
N PHE A 34 0.23 -2.19 4.81
CA PHE A 34 0.13 -2.00 6.26
C PHE A 34 1.53 -2.06 6.86
N TRP A 35 1.93 -1.00 7.54
CA TRP A 35 3.31 -0.83 8.00
C TRP A 35 3.37 -0.09 9.33
N ALA A 36 4.58 -0.05 9.93
CA ALA A 36 4.85 0.74 11.13
C ALA A 36 6.29 1.25 11.09
N GLU A 37 6.54 2.36 11.79
CA GLU A 37 7.87 2.97 11.84
C GLU A 37 8.93 2.03 12.42
N TRP A 38 8.54 1.22 13.40
CA TRP A 38 9.47 0.32 14.08
C TRP A 38 9.75 -0.96 13.29
N CYS A 39 9.09 -1.14 12.16
CA CYS A 39 9.17 -2.39 11.39
C CYS A 39 10.25 -2.26 10.32
N GLY A 40 11.40 -2.90 10.55
CA GLY A 40 12.50 -2.89 9.59
C GLY A 40 12.12 -3.42 8.21
N PRO A 41 11.53 -4.62 8.12
CA PRO A 41 11.12 -5.16 6.81
C PRO A 41 10.12 -4.27 6.08
N CYS A 42 9.22 -3.58 6.80
CA CYS A 42 8.29 -2.64 6.19
C CYS A 42 9.03 -1.50 5.51
N LYS A 43 10.05 -0.98 6.19
CA LYS A 43 10.83 0.14 5.65
C LYS A 43 11.70 -0.32 4.49
N ALA A 44 12.15 -1.57 4.52
CA ALA A 44 12.99 -2.11 3.45
C ALA A 44 12.25 -2.18 2.11
N ILE A 45 10.94 -2.43 2.12
CA ILE A 45 10.18 -2.50 0.86
C ILE A 45 9.67 -1.14 0.40
N GLY A 46 9.84 -0.10 1.22
CA GLY A 46 9.35 1.24 0.89
C GLY A 46 9.80 1.74 -0.48
N PRO A 47 11.11 1.71 -0.79
CA PRO A 47 11.56 2.17 -2.10
C PRO A 47 10.95 1.41 -3.27
N ALA A 48 10.77 0.09 -3.13
CA ALA A 48 10.16 -0.70 -4.20
C ALA A 48 8.68 -0.33 -4.40
N LEU A 49 7.97 -0.05 -3.31
CA LEU A 49 6.57 0.39 -3.39
C LEU A 49 6.48 1.77 -4.03
N GLU A 50 7.42 2.65 -3.72
CA GLU A 50 7.46 3.97 -4.33
C GLU A 50 7.68 3.87 -5.84
N ASP A 51 8.62 3.01 -6.26
CA ASP A 51 8.89 2.78 -7.67
C ASP A 51 7.67 2.18 -8.37
N LEU A 52 7.01 1.22 -7.73
CA LEU A 52 5.82 0.59 -8.27
C LEU A 52 4.72 1.63 -8.49
N ALA A 53 4.53 2.52 -7.53
CA ALA A 53 3.52 3.56 -7.64
C ALA A 53 3.78 4.47 -8.82
N LYS A 54 5.05 4.78 -9.09
CA LYS A 54 5.42 5.61 -10.23
C LYS A 54 5.25 4.86 -11.55
N ASP A 55 5.72 3.62 -11.59
CA ASP A 55 5.72 2.83 -12.82
C ASP A 55 4.31 2.45 -13.25
N MET A 56 3.40 2.30 -12.30
CA MET A 56 2.04 1.87 -12.59
C MET A 56 1.01 2.97 -12.35
N ALA A 57 1.44 4.23 -12.36
CA ALA A 57 0.55 5.37 -12.21
C ALA A 57 -0.55 5.31 -13.27
N GLY A 58 -1.80 5.53 -12.84
CA GLY A 58 -2.96 5.44 -13.72
C GLY A 58 -3.55 4.04 -13.83
N LYS A 59 -2.79 3.01 -13.44
CA LYS A 59 -3.28 1.62 -13.43
C LYS A 59 -3.63 1.16 -12.04
N ILE A 60 -2.81 1.51 -11.07
CA ILE A 60 -3.08 1.22 -9.65
C ILE A 60 -2.67 2.42 -8.80
N THR A 61 -3.22 2.48 -7.61
CA THR A 61 -2.78 3.39 -6.58
C THR A 61 -2.12 2.57 -5.49
N VAL A 62 -1.00 3.05 -4.96
CA VAL A 62 -0.34 2.42 -3.81
C VAL A 62 -0.61 3.26 -2.58
N ALA A 63 -1.35 2.69 -1.64
CA ALA A 63 -1.75 3.35 -0.40
C ALA A 63 -0.97 2.75 0.77
N LYS A 64 -0.65 3.59 1.76
CA LYS A 64 0.07 3.14 2.95
C LYS A 64 -0.76 3.45 4.19
N VAL A 65 -0.93 2.45 5.06
CA VAL A 65 -1.66 2.58 6.32
C VAL A 65 -0.69 2.28 7.47
N ASN A 66 -0.40 3.30 8.27
CA ASN A 66 0.40 3.13 9.48
C ASN A 66 -0.48 2.53 10.57
N ILE A 67 -0.17 1.30 10.98
CA ILE A 67 -1.05 0.56 11.90
C ILE A 67 -1.06 1.11 13.32
N ASP A 68 -0.03 1.84 13.71
CA ASP A 68 0.01 2.44 15.05
C ASP A 68 -0.93 3.65 15.14
N GLN A 69 -1.06 4.38 14.04
CA GLN A 69 -1.93 5.54 13.96
C GLN A 69 -3.34 5.18 13.50
N ASN A 70 -3.50 4.04 12.85
CA ASN A 70 -4.76 3.63 12.23
C ASN A 70 -5.03 2.16 12.54
N PRO A 71 -5.43 1.85 13.78
CA PRO A 71 -5.59 0.46 14.20
C PRO A 71 -6.88 -0.21 13.71
N ALA A 72 -7.89 0.56 13.35
CA ALA A 72 -9.19 -0.03 13.00
C ALA A 72 -9.14 -0.79 11.67
N THR A 73 -8.46 -0.24 10.67
CA THR A 73 -8.42 -0.85 9.34
C THR A 73 -7.68 -2.19 9.35
N PRO A 74 -6.45 -2.30 9.90
CA PRO A 74 -5.80 -3.60 9.94
C PRO A 74 -6.59 -4.63 10.74
N GLN A 75 -7.25 -4.21 11.82
CA GLN A 75 -8.08 -5.11 12.61
C GLN A 75 -9.26 -5.62 11.79
N ARG A 76 -9.91 -4.74 11.03
CA ARG A 76 -11.04 -5.09 10.18
C ARG A 76 -10.69 -6.17 9.16
N TYR A 77 -9.49 -6.11 8.60
CA TYR A 77 -9.06 -7.04 7.56
C TYR A 77 -8.20 -8.18 8.09
N GLY A 78 -8.10 -8.34 9.42
CA GLY A 78 -7.39 -9.46 10.00
C GLY A 78 -5.89 -9.41 9.82
N VAL A 79 -5.32 -8.24 9.69
CA VAL A 79 -3.88 -8.06 9.54
C VAL A 79 -3.21 -8.30 10.89
N ARG A 80 -2.34 -9.31 10.96
CA ARG A 80 -1.68 -9.69 12.21
C ARG A 80 -0.18 -9.47 12.18
N GLY A 81 0.41 -9.53 11.01
CA GLY A 81 1.84 -9.28 10.84
C GLY A 81 2.07 -8.22 9.81
N ILE A 82 3.22 -7.57 9.87
CA ILE A 82 3.57 -6.53 8.90
C ILE A 82 4.98 -6.77 8.37
N PRO A 83 5.24 -6.36 7.13
CA PRO A 83 4.29 -5.74 6.22
C PRO A 83 3.25 -6.74 5.70
N THR A 84 2.05 -6.26 5.48
CA THR A 84 1.00 -7.01 4.79
C THR A 84 0.52 -6.15 3.64
N LEU A 85 0.43 -6.74 2.46
CA LEU A 85 -0.05 -6.06 1.26
C LEU A 85 -1.39 -6.65 0.87
N LEU A 86 -2.41 -5.81 0.76
CA LEU A 86 -3.73 -6.21 0.27
C LEU A 86 -4.00 -5.47 -1.03
N LEU A 87 -4.33 -6.21 -2.08
CA LEU A 87 -4.74 -5.59 -3.32
C LEU A 87 -6.27 -5.56 -3.37
N PHE A 88 -6.81 -4.34 -3.45
CA PHE A 88 -8.25 -4.11 -3.52
C PHE A 88 -8.66 -3.85 -4.97
N LYS A 89 -9.75 -4.48 -5.39
CA LYS A 89 -10.38 -4.23 -6.68
C LYS A 89 -11.88 -4.08 -6.46
N GLY A 90 -12.42 -2.93 -6.83
CA GLY A 90 -13.84 -2.68 -6.66
C GLY A 90 -14.29 -2.76 -5.20
N GLY A 91 -13.42 -2.33 -4.29
CA GLY A 91 -13.74 -2.32 -2.86
C GLY A 91 -13.57 -3.66 -2.15
N GLN A 92 -13.05 -4.68 -2.83
CA GLN A 92 -12.88 -6.00 -2.25
C GLN A 92 -11.43 -6.46 -2.34
N VAL A 93 -10.99 -7.25 -1.36
CA VAL A 93 -9.64 -7.81 -1.37
C VAL A 93 -9.55 -8.86 -2.46
N ALA A 94 -8.71 -8.60 -3.45
CA ALA A 94 -8.48 -9.53 -4.56
C ALA A 94 -7.27 -10.41 -4.32
N ALA A 95 -6.26 -9.93 -3.57
CA ALA A 95 -5.05 -10.70 -3.31
C ALA A 95 -4.38 -10.21 -2.03
N THR A 96 -3.63 -11.10 -1.38
CA THR A 96 -2.94 -10.83 -0.13
C THR A 96 -1.51 -11.34 -0.21
N LYS A 97 -0.56 -10.54 0.27
CA LYS A 97 0.83 -10.97 0.39
C LYS A 97 1.35 -10.52 1.76
N ILE A 98 1.85 -11.47 2.53
CA ILE A 98 2.36 -11.22 3.87
C ILE A 98 3.89 -11.31 3.83
N GLY A 99 4.55 -10.33 4.45
CA GLY A 99 6.00 -10.29 4.52
C GLY A 99 6.61 -9.43 3.43
N ALA A 100 7.90 -9.12 3.61
CA ALA A 100 8.62 -8.28 2.66
C ALA A 100 8.98 -9.09 1.41
N LEU A 101 8.96 -8.40 0.26
CA LEU A 101 9.32 -8.98 -1.02
C LEU A 101 10.44 -8.16 -1.64
N GLN A 102 11.28 -8.82 -2.43
CA GLN A 102 12.19 -8.09 -3.31
C GLN A 102 11.38 -7.41 -4.41
N LYS A 103 11.95 -6.36 -4.99
CA LYS A 103 11.26 -5.55 -5.98
C LYS A 103 10.71 -6.37 -7.15
N SER A 104 11.52 -7.28 -7.70
CA SER A 104 11.08 -8.10 -8.85
C SER A 104 9.90 -8.98 -8.49
N ALA A 105 9.93 -9.57 -7.28
CA ALA A 105 8.84 -10.43 -6.82
C ALA A 105 7.57 -9.60 -6.57
N LEU A 106 7.73 -8.40 -6.04
CA LEU A 106 6.60 -7.49 -5.84
C LEU A 106 5.92 -7.16 -7.16
N TYR A 107 6.71 -6.77 -8.16
CA TYR A 107 6.16 -6.41 -9.47
C TYR A 107 5.47 -7.60 -10.12
N SER A 108 6.11 -8.78 -10.08
CA SER A 108 5.52 -9.99 -10.67
C SER A 108 4.20 -10.34 -10.00
N TRP A 109 4.15 -10.25 -8.67
CA TRP A 109 2.92 -10.56 -7.95
C TRP A 109 1.81 -9.59 -8.31
N VAL A 110 2.09 -8.29 -8.31
CA VAL A 110 1.08 -7.29 -8.65
C VAL A 110 0.56 -7.52 -10.07
N GLU A 111 1.46 -7.73 -11.03
CA GLU A 111 1.06 -7.95 -12.41
C GLU A 111 0.22 -9.20 -12.57
N SER A 112 0.49 -10.23 -11.78
CA SER A 112 -0.24 -11.50 -11.88
C SER A 112 -1.67 -11.40 -11.36
N VAL A 113 -2.00 -10.40 -10.54
CA VAL A 113 -3.30 -10.28 -9.92
C VAL A 113 -4.11 -9.08 -10.43
N LEU A 114 -3.57 -8.34 -11.37
CA LEU A 114 -4.30 -7.21 -11.98
C LEU A 114 -5.28 -7.67 -13.08
#